data_71a07be248e3276e58d9ef5a98dfa033
#
_entry.id   71a07be248e3276e58d9ef5a98dfa033
#
_cell.length_a   1.000
_cell.length_b   1.000
_cell.length_c   1.000
_cell.angle_alpha   90.00
_cell.angle_beta   90.00
_cell.angle_gamma   90.00
#
_symmetry.space_group_name_H-M   'P 1'
#
loop_
_entity.id
_entity.type
_entity.pdbx_description
1 polymer ?
#
loop_
_entity_poly.entity_id
_entity_poly.type
_entity_poly.pdbx_seq_one_letter_code
_entity_poly.pdbx_strand_id
1 'polypeptide(L)'
;MKNLISVLLLLNTLFLSAQEANHNNQSFDNSLRIESEKLLTEWMDTFLAYQCDNLHPSLNGGVLCPACARIHGRIGDAVLPLMYLADKTHKEKYLLAAKRLMAWMENVHLPNGSWMNDVHVSDWNGTTVFASIALYEALHYHGHLLDDSTRNHWKQRLVEAGEFMLATPFIYSRKREGMRNMNVNYSASATYALYAVGEMCNRPDFQEEARQIAADLKNFFTENDTFLYGEGPNIGSKTKNGCLPVDLLYNVEESLPNMVYYALVAKDTDLLALVDRSMVTHLEFMLPDGAWDNSWGTRSFKWTYWGGRTSDGFMGGYYAMAAQHPEYLEAIHRNVQLLKKATSEGLLYGGMHYRVSGIPPCIHHTFGHAKAITSFLELPPLNITSSPKLPRDKTYGIKYFKDIHTWLISQGPWRATFTGYDAEYKIKGTHPMGGALSMLWHTQAGPIFAATMNQYQLIEAPNMQSNSRQYIMGGTPRIELMQNGTVYSNLDDLNTDIICDTEKDGYRFTVNTHLVDINQKAPSQGEIPITVDYTYTQQGIEINVENCHDAAYLMLPVISSPTEEVKVTPQEASINKGGGTLSIICTAGHIEVAPTDKDRRIFNPVPGFSFVPLRIIPNNPKKKIHLKILFR
;
A
#
# COMPACT_ATOMS: atom_id res chain seq x y z
N MET A 1 -55.17 11.06 37.73
CA MET A 1 -54.77 10.66 36.40
C MET A 1 -53.89 11.69 35.66
N LYS A 2 -54.15 13.00 35.74
CA LYS A 2 -53.32 14.02 35.05
C LYS A 2 -51.84 14.06 35.54
N ASN A 3 -51.58 13.85 36.81
CA ASN A 3 -50.21 13.91 37.36
C ASN A 3 -49.36 12.66 37.05
N LEU A 4 -49.99 11.52 36.72
CA LEU A 4 -49.25 10.29 36.36
C LEU A 4 -48.76 10.33 34.91
N ILE A 5 -49.50 10.97 34.01
CA ILE A 5 -49.16 11.13 32.62
C ILE A 5 -47.99 12.11 32.46
N SER A 6 -47.95 13.19 33.28
CA SER A 6 -46.84 14.15 33.28
C SER A 6 -45.52 13.55 33.77
N VAL A 7 -45.55 12.64 34.74
CA VAL A 7 -44.35 11.94 35.25
C VAL A 7 -43.83 10.91 34.24
N LEU A 8 -44.73 10.20 33.53
CA LEU A 8 -44.34 9.27 32.44
C LEU A 8 -43.75 9.99 31.22
N LEU A 9 -44.27 11.17 30.90
CA LEU A 9 -43.69 12.02 29.81
C LEU A 9 -42.31 12.59 30.20
N LEU A 10 -42.09 13.00 31.44
CA LEU A 10 -40.80 13.46 31.94
C LEU A 10 -39.78 12.30 32.01
N LEU A 11 -40.19 11.09 32.41
CA LEU A 11 -39.33 9.93 32.41
C LEU A 11 -38.95 9.50 30.98
N ASN A 12 -39.88 9.54 30.02
CA ASN A 12 -39.56 9.25 28.61
C ASN A 12 -38.64 10.30 27.98
N THR A 13 -38.81 11.59 28.30
CA THR A 13 -37.88 12.62 27.81
C THR A 13 -36.50 12.52 28.45
N LEU A 14 -36.42 12.13 29.73
CA LEU A 14 -35.13 11.84 30.38
C LEU A 14 -34.46 10.56 29.87
N PHE A 15 -35.23 9.52 29.51
CA PHE A 15 -34.70 8.32 28.87
C PHE A 15 -34.23 8.58 27.42
N LEU A 16 -34.96 9.37 26.65
CA LEU A 16 -34.56 9.78 25.31
C LEU A 16 -33.33 10.72 25.32
N SER A 17 -33.27 11.67 26.25
CA SER A 17 -32.10 12.52 26.42
C SER A 17 -30.89 11.76 26.97
N ALA A 18 -31.09 10.73 27.80
CA ALA A 18 -30.02 9.84 28.27
C ALA A 18 -29.54 8.88 27.15
N GLN A 19 -30.42 8.42 26.25
CA GLN A 19 -30.03 7.68 25.05
C GLN A 19 -29.31 8.55 24.04
N GLU A 20 -29.75 9.79 23.80
CA GLU A 20 -29.05 10.75 22.93
C GLU A 20 -27.72 11.21 23.54
N ALA A 21 -27.65 11.39 24.88
CA ALA A 21 -26.38 11.71 25.57
C ALA A 21 -25.40 10.52 25.55
N ASN A 22 -25.86 9.27 25.59
CA ASN A 22 -25.02 8.10 25.44
C ASN A 22 -24.56 7.88 24.00
N HIS A 23 -25.33 8.28 22.97
CA HIS A 23 -24.87 8.27 21.60
C HIS A 23 -23.82 9.34 21.29
N ASN A 24 -23.83 10.46 22.00
CA ASN A 24 -22.87 11.55 21.82
C ASN A 24 -21.54 11.39 22.59
N ASN A 25 -21.38 10.32 23.39
CA ASN A 25 -20.17 10.07 24.18
C ASN A 25 -19.40 8.80 23.77
N GLN A 26 -19.65 8.28 22.57
CA GLN A 26 -18.88 7.17 22.06
C GLN A 26 -17.47 7.69 21.68
N SER A 27 -16.41 7.14 22.28
CA SER A 27 -15.04 7.53 21.93
C SER A 27 -14.79 7.27 20.44
N PHE A 28 -13.91 8.08 19.83
CA PHE A 28 -13.52 7.92 18.42
C PHE A 28 -12.97 6.50 18.18
N ASP A 29 -12.13 6.02 19.10
CA ASP A 29 -11.59 4.67 19.08
C ASP A 29 -12.69 3.59 19.06
N ASN A 30 -13.71 3.72 19.92
CA ASN A 30 -14.79 2.74 19.97
C ASN A 30 -15.60 2.69 18.66
N SER A 31 -15.84 3.84 18.03
CA SER A 31 -16.50 3.90 16.72
C SER A 31 -15.67 3.21 15.64
N LEU A 32 -14.36 3.46 15.62
CA LEU A 32 -13.42 2.81 14.70
C LEU A 32 -13.43 1.29 14.87
N ARG A 33 -13.38 0.80 16.10
CA ARG A 33 -13.40 -0.64 16.41
C ARG A 33 -14.68 -1.31 15.93
N ILE A 34 -15.85 -0.69 16.18
CA ILE A 34 -17.16 -1.20 15.73
C ILE A 34 -17.24 -1.28 14.20
N GLU A 35 -16.78 -0.25 13.50
CA GLU A 35 -16.78 -0.25 12.03
C GLU A 35 -15.83 -1.29 11.44
N SER A 36 -14.66 -1.43 12.04
CA SER A 36 -13.65 -2.41 11.63
C SER A 36 -14.12 -3.85 11.88
N GLU A 37 -14.77 -4.10 13.01
CA GLU A 37 -15.34 -5.42 13.34
C GLU A 37 -16.49 -5.80 12.40
N LYS A 38 -17.29 -4.82 11.95
CA LYS A 38 -18.30 -5.02 10.92
C LYS A 38 -17.69 -5.45 9.59
N LEU A 39 -16.66 -4.72 9.13
CA LEU A 39 -15.97 -5.02 7.88
C LEU A 39 -15.28 -6.39 7.94
N LEU A 40 -14.61 -6.67 9.06
CA LEU A 40 -13.99 -7.96 9.32
C LEU A 40 -14.99 -9.11 9.25
N THR A 41 -16.16 -8.94 9.86
CA THR A 41 -17.22 -9.96 9.86
C THR A 41 -17.76 -10.20 8.45
N GLU A 42 -17.99 -9.14 7.68
CA GLU A 42 -18.41 -9.21 6.27
C GLU A 42 -17.40 -10.00 5.43
N TRP A 43 -16.13 -9.67 5.57
CA TRP A 43 -15.06 -10.34 4.83
C TRP A 43 -14.92 -11.81 5.19
N MET A 44 -14.96 -12.12 6.49
CA MET A 44 -14.74 -13.49 6.93
C MET A 44 -15.97 -14.37 6.68
N ASP A 45 -17.17 -13.84 6.71
CA ASP A 45 -18.37 -14.57 6.30
C ASP A 45 -18.32 -14.95 4.80
N THR A 46 -17.86 -14.04 3.96
CA THR A 46 -17.67 -14.33 2.53
C THR A 46 -16.49 -15.27 2.31
N PHE A 47 -15.38 -15.10 3.03
CA PHE A 47 -14.23 -16.00 2.99
C PHE A 47 -14.64 -17.45 3.25
N LEU A 48 -15.53 -17.69 4.23
CA LEU A 48 -16.06 -19.03 4.53
C LEU A 48 -16.83 -19.65 3.35
N ALA A 49 -17.51 -18.84 2.53
CA ALA A 49 -18.23 -19.35 1.36
C ALA A 49 -17.28 -19.91 0.28
N TYR A 50 -16.00 -19.50 0.29
CA TYR A 50 -14.97 -20.02 -0.61
C TYR A 50 -14.12 -21.15 0.03
N GLN A 51 -14.36 -21.49 1.30
CA GLN A 51 -13.68 -22.61 1.94
C GLN A 51 -14.19 -23.94 1.39
N CYS A 52 -13.30 -24.72 0.83
CA CYS A 52 -13.64 -26.00 0.20
C CYS A 52 -14.12 -27.01 1.23
N ASP A 53 -15.28 -27.59 0.98
CA ASP A 53 -15.80 -28.77 1.64
C ASP A 53 -15.75 -29.94 0.66
N ASN A 54 -14.60 -30.58 0.58
CA ASN A 54 -14.32 -31.61 -0.40
C ASN A 54 -13.71 -32.84 0.27
N LEU A 55 -14.03 -34.02 -0.22
CA LEU A 55 -13.47 -35.26 0.29
C LEU A 55 -11.98 -35.42 -0.08
N HIS A 56 -11.47 -34.70 -1.06
CA HIS A 56 -10.07 -34.78 -1.45
C HIS A 56 -9.19 -33.96 -0.48
N PRO A 57 -8.20 -34.56 0.19
CA PRO A 57 -7.40 -33.90 1.23
C PRO A 57 -6.69 -32.64 0.75
N SER A 58 -6.27 -32.56 -0.53
CA SER A 58 -5.58 -31.38 -1.08
C SER A 58 -6.47 -30.16 -1.25
N LEU A 59 -7.80 -30.30 -1.13
CA LEU A 59 -8.76 -29.20 -1.25
C LEU A 59 -9.47 -28.91 0.07
N ASN A 60 -9.75 -29.97 0.86
CA ASN A 60 -10.56 -29.85 2.06
C ASN A 60 -9.99 -28.85 3.07
N GLY A 61 -10.77 -27.83 3.39
CA GLY A 61 -10.36 -26.77 4.33
C GLY A 61 -9.58 -25.62 3.70
N GLY A 62 -9.05 -25.80 2.48
CA GLY A 62 -8.45 -24.72 1.71
C GLY A 62 -9.49 -23.73 1.21
N VAL A 63 -9.07 -22.53 0.81
CA VAL A 63 -9.96 -21.47 0.32
C VAL A 63 -9.63 -21.14 -1.12
N LEU A 64 -10.59 -21.40 -2.01
CA LEU A 64 -10.41 -21.20 -3.45
C LEU A 64 -10.53 -19.72 -3.81
N CYS A 65 -9.49 -19.19 -4.44
CA CYS A 65 -9.48 -17.79 -4.87
C CYS A 65 -10.37 -17.57 -6.10
N PRO A 66 -11.34 -16.65 -6.09
CA PRO A 66 -12.20 -16.38 -7.25
C PRO A 66 -11.45 -15.74 -8.42
N ALA A 67 -10.32 -15.06 -8.17
CA ALA A 67 -9.55 -14.40 -9.23
C ALA A 67 -8.63 -15.33 -10.02
N CYS A 68 -8.01 -16.31 -9.36
CA CYS A 68 -6.99 -17.17 -9.98
C CYS A 68 -7.32 -18.67 -9.95
N ALA A 69 -8.47 -19.05 -9.36
CA ALA A 69 -8.91 -20.44 -9.19
C ALA A 69 -7.85 -21.34 -8.51
N ARG A 70 -7.11 -20.77 -7.53
CA ARG A 70 -6.06 -21.44 -6.76
C ARG A 70 -6.30 -21.32 -5.27
N ILE A 71 -5.65 -22.17 -4.49
CA ILE A 71 -5.53 -22.03 -3.05
C ILE A 71 -4.13 -21.48 -2.76
N HIS A 72 -4.07 -20.32 -2.13
CA HIS A 72 -2.79 -19.69 -1.77
C HIS A 72 -2.18 -20.33 -0.53
N GLY A 73 -0.86 -20.56 -0.51
CA GLY A 73 -0.18 -21.11 0.66
C GLY A 73 -0.24 -20.19 1.89
N ARG A 74 -0.37 -18.87 1.68
CA ARG A 74 -0.53 -17.89 2.77
C ARG A 74 -1.92 -17.83 3.40
N ILE A 75 -2.89 -18.66 3.00
CA ILE A 75 -4.23 -18.60 3.63
C ILE A 75 -4.22 -18.89 5.13
N GLY A 76 -3.15 -19.50 5.66
CA GLY A 76 -2.93 -19.67 7.08
C GLY A 76 -3.01 -18.36 7.89
N ASP A 77 -2.73 -17.22 7.28
CA ASP A 77 -2.87 -15.90 7.89
C ASP A 77 -4.32 -15.63 8.35
N ALA A 78 -5.32 -16.27 7.73
CA ALA A 78 -6.72 -16.17 8.12
C ALA A 78 -7.07 -16.89 9.44
N VAL A 79 -6.15 -17.65 10.02
CA VAL A 79 -6.41 -18.33 11.30
C VAL A 79 -6.73 -17.34 12.42
N LEU A 80 -6.00 -16.21 12.48
CA LEU A 80 -6.21 -15.19 13.50
C LEU A 80 -7.61 -14.55 13.41
N PRO A 81 -8.06 -13.98 12.28
CA PRO A 81 -9.41 -13.40 12.19
C PRO A 81 -10.53 -14.42 12.42
N LEU A 82 -10.34 -15.68 12.02
CA LEU A 82 -11.32 -16.73 12.29
C LEU A 82 -11.42 -17.05 13.79
N MET A 83 -10.28 -17.17 14.48
CA MET A 83 -10.26 -17.44 15.93
C MET A 83 -10.82 -16.25 16.72
N TYR A 84 -10.49 -15.01 16.33
CA TYR A 84 -11.07 -13.80 16.91
C TYR A 84 -12.61 -13.80 16.81
N LEU A 85 -13.15 -14.04 15.62
CA LEU A 85 -14.61 -14.06 15.44
C LEU A 85 -15.28 -15.25 16.16
N ALA A 86 -14.60 -16.39 16.28
CA ALA A 86 -15.09 -17.52 17.06
C ALA A 86 -15.27 -17.15 18.53
N ASP A 87 -14.25 -16.50 19.11
CA ASP A 87 -14.27 -16.05 20.50
C ASP A 87 -15.27 -14.92 20.72
N LYS A 88 -15.21 -13.89 19.90
CA LYS A 88 -16.04 -12.69 20.02
C LYS A 88 -17.53 -12.94 19.82
N THR A 89 -17.88 -13.83 18.89
CA THR A 89 -19.28 -14.07 18.49
C THR A 89 -19.85 -15.36 19.06
N HIS A 90 -19.03 -16.25 19.61
CA HIS A 90 -19.38 -17.60 20.07
C HIS A 90 -20.05 -18.46 18.98
N LYS A 91 -19.76 -18.16 17.69
CA LYS A 91 -20.27 -18.92 16.54
C LYS A 91 -19.28 -20.01 16.17
N GLU A 92 -19.69 -21.26 16.32
CA GLU A 92 -18.88 -22.45 16.05
C GLU A 92 -18.31 -22.50 14.62
N LYS A 93 -19.05 -21.94 13.64
CA LYS A 93 -18.63 -21.93 12.23
C LYS A 93 -17.21 -21.39 12.02
N TYR A 94 -16.81 -20.35 12.77
CA TYR A 94 -15.47 -19.75 12.63
C TYR A 94 -14.38 -20.64 13.24
N LEU A 95 -14.65 -21.25 14.39
CA LEU A 95 -13.70 -22.19 15.02
C LEU A 95 -13.48 -23.43 14.15
N LEU A 96 -14.56 -24.00 13.61
CA LEU A 96 -14.47 -25.14 12.68
C LEU A 96 -13.70 -24.77 11.42
N ALA A 97 -13.94 -23.58 10.87
CA ALA A 97 -13.23 -23.09 9.71
C ALA A 97 -11.73 -22.89 9.98
N ALA A 98 -11.36 -22.33 11.15
CA ALA A 98 -9.96 -22.19 11.56
C ALA A 98 -9.26 -23.55 11.68
N LYS A 99 -9.90 -24.53 12.32
CA LYS A 99 -9.36 -25.90 12.44
C LYS A 99 -9.19 -26.58 11.08
N ARG A 100 -10.17 -26.45 10.17
CA ARG A 100 -10.10 -26.99 8.82
C ARG A 100 -9.00 -26.32 7.98
N LEU A 101 -8.87 -24.99 8.13
CA LEU A 101 -7.81 -24.22 7.47
C LEU A 101 -6.43 -24.70 7.88
N MET A 102 -6.19 -24.82 9.19
CA MET A 102 -4.91 -25.30 9.70
C MET A 102 -4.64 -26.77 9.36
N ALA A 103 -5.66 -27.62 9.26
CA ALA A 103 -5.51 -28.98 8.73
C ALA A 103 -5.11 -28.96 7.24
N TRP A 104 -5.67 -28.03 6.44
CA TRP A 104 -5.26 -27.86 5.06
C TRP A 104 -3.82 -27.35 4.93
N MET A 105 -3.33 -26.51 5.85
CA MET A 105 -1.96 -25.99 5.85
C MET A 105 -0.88 -27.09 5.88
N GLU A 106 -1.23 -28.30 6.30
CA GLU A 106 -0.34 -29.47 6.20
C GLU A 106 0.01 -29.83 4.75
N ASN A 107 -0.83 -29.46 3.76
CA ASN A 107 -0.52 -29.68 2.33
C ASN A 107 0.61 -28.78 1.82
N VAL A 108 0.88 -27.67 2.49
CA VAL A 108 1.95 -26.71 2.14
C VAL A 108 3.06 -26.67 3.18
N HIS A 109 2.95 -27.47 4.25
CA HIS A 109 3.99 -27.63 5.25
C HIS A 109 5.11 -28.56 4.73
N LEU A 110 6.36 -28.12 4.87
CA LEU A 110 7.52 -28.85 4.40
C LEU A 110 8.26 -29.54 5.56
N PRO A 111 9.02 -30.63 5.27
CA PRO A 111 9.78 -31.33 6.30
C PRO A 111 10.82 -30.49 7.05
N ASN A 112 11.19 -29.33 6.51
CA ASN A 112 12.10 -28.40 7.16
C ASN A 112 11.39 -27.41 8.10
N GLY A 113 10.09 -27.55 8.33
CA GLY A 113 9.30 -26.72 9.22
C GLY A 113 8.70 -25.48 8.57
N SER A 114 8.95 -25.23 7.30
CA SER A 114 8.40 -24.05 6.60
C SER A 114 7.04 -24.34 5.93
N TRP A 115 6.34 -23.26 5.56
CA TRP A 115 5.18 -23.31 4.68
C TRP A 115 5.49 -22.69 3.31
N MET A 116 5.06 -23.35 2.24
CA MET A 116 5.16 -22.81 0.88
C MET A 116 4.21 -21.62 0.70
N ASN A 117 4.65 -20.62 -0.03
CA ASN A 117 3.83 -19.45 -0.38
C ASN A 117 2.70 -19.82 -1.37
N ASP A 118 2.91 -20.79 -2.22
CA ASP A 118 1.95 -21.24 -3.23
C ASP A 118 2.12 -22.73 -3.52
N VAL A 119 1.04 -23.42 -3.86
CA VAL A 119 1.03 -24.89 -4.04
C VAL A 119 1.71 -25.32 -5.33
N HIS A 120 1.65 -24.51 -6.40
CA HIS A 120 2.04 -24.94 -7.76
C HIS A 120 2.89 -23.95 -8.55
N VAL A 121 3.13 -22.74 -8.04
CA VAL A 121 3.71 -21.63 -8.82
C VAL A 121 5.04 -21.17 -8.25
N SER A 122 5.27 -21.37 -6.96
CA SER A 122 6.45 -20.92 -6.26
C SER A 122 6.79 -21.87 -5.11
N ASP A 123 8.02 -22.29 -5.03
CA ASP A 123 8.61 -22.99 -3.88
C ASP A 123 9.11 -22.04 -2.79
N TRP A 124 8.82 -20.74 -2.94
CA TRP A 124 9.19 -19.73 -1.97
C TRP A 124 8.51 -19.97 -0.62
N ASN A 125 9.31 -20.06 0.41
CA ASN A 125 8.89 -20.37 1.78
C ASN A 125 9.27 -19.31 2.82
N GLY A 126 9.85 -18.20 2.39
CA GLY A 126 10.18 -17.08 3.29
C GLY A 126 8.97 -16.48 4.00
N THR A 127 7.76 -16.63 3.44
CA THR A 127 6.50 -16.19 4.04
C THR A 127 6.10 -16.99 5.29
N THR A 128 6.83 -18.02 5.68
CA THR A 128 6.66 -18.77 6.92
C THR A 128 6.62 -17.86 8.15
N VAL A 129 7.39 -16.77 8.15
CA VAL A 129 7.38 -15.78 9.24
C VAL A 129 5.98 -15.17 9.47
N PHE A 130 5.24 -14.83 8.40
CA PHE A 130 3.91 -14.21 8.51
C PHE A 130 2.85 -15.21 8.99
N ALA A 131 2.89 -16.44 8.48
CA ALA A 131 2.04 -17.53 8.97
C ALA A 131 2.32 -17.84 10.46
N SER A 132 3.59 -17.78 10.88
CA SER A 132 3.98 -17.96 12.29
C SER A 132 3.41 -16.87 13.19
N ILE A 133 3.45 -15.60 12.76
CA ILE A 133 2.85 -14.50 13.52
C ILE A 133 1.35 -14.70 13.67
N ALA A 134 0.63 -15.00 12.58
CA ALA A 134 -0.82 -15.23 12.65
C ALA A 134 -1.20 -16.40 13.55
N LEU A 135 -0.46 -17.50 13.48
CA LEU A 135 -0.70 -18.68 14.31
C LEU A 135 -0.34 -18.42 15.77
N TYR A 136 0.76 -17.69 16.04
CA TYR A 136 1.13 -17.28 17.39
C TYR A 136 0.03 -16.41 18.03
N GLU A 137 -0.41 -15.36 17.33
CA GLU A 137 -1.46 -14.45 17.83
C GLU A 137 -2.78 -15.20 18.06
N ALA A 138 -3.18 -16.09 17.15
CA ALA A 138 -4.34 -16.94 17.30
C ALA A 138 -4.26 -17.84 18.56
N LEU A 139 -3.11 -18.42 18.85
CA LEU A 139 -2.88 -19.21 20.06
C LEU A 139 -2.79 -18.35 21.32
N HIS A 140 -2.15 -17.20 21.23
CA HIS A 140 -1.94 -16.28 22.36
C HIS A 140 -3.28 -15.74 22.89
N TYR A 141 -4.12 -15.23 22.00
CA TYR A 141 -5.39 -14.61 22.38
C TYR A 141 -6.54 -15.64 22.54
N HIS A 142 -6.59 -16.65 21.67
CA HIS A 142 -7.75 -17.54 21.54
C HIS A 142 -7.45 -19.03 21.71
N GLY A 143 -6.24 -19.39 22.12
CA GLY A 143 -5.85 -20.80 22.33
C GLY A 143 -6.74 -21.55 23.34
N HIS A 144 -7.46 -20.84 24.18
CA HIS A 144 -8.41 -21.42 25.14
C HIS A 144 -9.64 -22.07 24.47
N LEU A 145 -9.96 -21.71 23.22
CA LEU A 145 -11.05 -22.33 22.44
C LEU A 145 -10.67 -23.72 21.90
N LEU A 146 -9.39 -24.09 21.95
CA LEU A 146 -8.87 -25.33 21.39
C LEU A 146 -8.74 -26.41 22.45
N ASP A 147 -9.01 -27.65 22.05
CA ASP A 147 -8.60 -28.80 22.84
C ASP A 147 -7.08 -28.90 22.95
N ASP A 148 -6.57 -29.63 23.97
CA ASP A 148 -5.13 -29.72 24.22
C ASP A 148 -4.36 -30.36 23.09
N SER A 149 -4.92 -31.34 22.37
CA SER A 149 -4.27 -31.99 21.23
C SER A 149 -4.06 -31.01 20.10
N THR A 150 -5.10 -30.30 19.70
CA THR A 150 -5.04 -29.28 18.65
C THR A 150 -4.07 -28.14 19.02
N ARG A 151 -4.16 -27.65 20.24
CA ARG A 151 -3.29 -26.58 20.75
C ARG A 151 -1.82 -26.99 20.74
N ASN A 152 -1.49 -28.18 21.18
CA ASN A 152 -0.13 -28.70 21.19
C ASN A 152 0.39 -28.93 19.78
N HIS A 153 -0.44 -29.42 18.87
CA HIS A 153 -0.07 -29.58 17.47
C HIS A 153 0.28 -28.23 16.81
N TRP A 154 -0.52 -27.20 17.01
CA TRP A 154 -0.25 -25.86 16.47
C TRP A 154 1.02 -25.23 17.08
N LYS A 155 1.26 -25.43 18.38
CA LYS A 155 2.53 -25.03 19.02
C LYS A 155 3.73 -25.75 18.43
N GLN A 156 3.60 -27.04 18.10
CA GLN A 156 4.65 -27.79 17.46
C GLN A 156 5.00 -27.19 16.08
N ARG A 157 4.01 -26.80 15.30
CA ARG A 157 4.23 -26.12 14.00
C ARG A 157 4.95 -24.78 14.18
N LEU A 158 4.68 -24.03 15.25
CA LEU A 158 5.42 -22.80 15.56
C LEU A 158 6.89 -23.06 15.91
N VAL A 159 7.17 -24.13 16.65
CA VAL A 159 8.56 -24.52 16.97
C VAL A 159 9.31 -24.89 15.68
N GLU A 160 8.73 -25.71 14.82
CA GLU A 160 9.32 -26.10 13.54
C GLU A 160 9.56 -24.89 12.62
N ALA A 161 8.63 -23.95 12.56
CA ALA A 161 8.79 -22.70 11.81
C ALA A 161 9.91 -21.81 12.39
N GLY A 162 10.05 -21.75 13.72
CA GLY A 162 11.17 -21.06 14.37
C GLY A 162 12.51 -21.72 14.05
N GLU A 163 12.58 -23.05 14.07
CA GLU A 163 13.79 -23.80 13.68
C GLU A 163 14.16 -23.56 12.22
N PHE A 164 13.16 -23.51 11.33
CA PHE A 164 13.38 -23.13 9.93
C PHE A 164 13.97 -21.73 9.81
N MET A 165 13.42 -20.74 10.53
CA MET A 165 13.93 -19.36 10.50
C MET A 165 15.39 -19.27 10.97
N LEU A 166 15.76 -20.02 12.01
CA LEU A 166 17.16 -20.11 12.47
C LEU A 166 18.07 -20.79 11.42
N ALA A 167 17.57 -21.83 10.78
CA ALA A 167 18.33 -22.60 9.78
C ALA A 167 18.50 -21.86 8.44
N THR A 168 17.70 -20.80 8.20
CA THR A 168 17.70 -20.03 6.95
C THR A 168 18.04 -18.55 7.15
N PRO A 169 19.19 -18.24 7.78
CA PRO A 169 19.56 -16.86 8.10
C PRO A 169 19.75 -15.97 6.87
N PHE A 170 19.91 -16.53 5.68
CA PHE A 170 19.97 -15.77 4.43
C PHE A 170 18.63 -15.10 4.07
N ILE A 171 17.51 -15.56 4.64
CA ILE A 171 16.20 -14.91 4.49
C ILE A 171 15.98 -13.88 5.60
N TYR A 172 16.29 -14.23 6.85
CA TYR A 172 15.80 -13.52 8.02
C TYR A 172 16.86 -12.68 8.76
N SER A 173 18.15 -12.90 8.53
CA SER A 173 19.23 -12.13 9.16
C SER A 173 19.95 -11.24 8.14
N ARG A 174 20.35 -10.02 8.56
CA ARG A 174 21.05 -9.04 7.70
C ARG A 174 22.58 -9.01 7.89
N LYS A 175 23.10 -9.76 8.84
CA LYS A 175 24.55 -9.77 9.18
C LYS A 175 25.42 -10.57 8.22
N ARG A 176 24.88 -11.56 7.52
CA ARG A 176 25.72 -12.55 6.85
C ARG A 176 26.04 -12.18 5.40
N GLU A 177 27.29 -12.44 5.03
CA GLU A 177 27.78 -12.27 3.67
C GLU A 177 26.93 -13.10 2.68
N GLY A 178 26.48 -12.49 1.58
CA GLY A 178 25.57 -13.11 0.62
C GLY A 178 24.08 -12.78 0.79
N MET A 179 23.67 -12.14 1.89
CA MET A 179 22.26 -11.77 2.15
C MET A 179 21.82 -10.45 1.53
N ARG A 180 22.66 -9.85 0.72
CA ARG A 180 22.43 -8.53 0.10
C ARG A 180 21.20 -8.47 -0.81
N ASN A 181 20.61 -9.62 -1.12
CA ASN A 181 19.48 -9.74 -2.06
C ASN A 181 18.13 -10.00 -1.38
N MET A 182 18.07 -10.08 -0.04
CA MET A 182 16.82 -10.30 0.68
C MET A 182 16.20 -8.98 1.13
N ASN A 183 14.88 -8.95 1.12
CA ASN A 183 14.12 -7.78 1.53
C ASN A 183 14.10 -7.66 3.05
N VAL A 184 14.20 -6.44 3.55
CA VAL A 184 14.27 -6.14 5.00
C VAL A 184 13.00 -6.54 5.76
N ASN A 185 11.84 -6.59 5.09
CA ASN A 185 10.57 -6.97 5.70
C ASN A 185 10.60 -8.37 6.35
N TYR A 186 11.33 -9.32 5.77
CA TYR A 186 11.48 -10.65 6.38
C TYR A 186 12.26 -10.61 7.70
N SER A 187 13.38 -9.89 7.73
CA SER A 187 14.17 -9.72 8.96
C SER A 187 13.41 -8.95 10.03
N ALA A 188 12.72 -7.88 9.65
CA ALA A 188 11.89 -7.09 10.55
C ALA A 188 10.78 -7.94 11.18
N SER A 189 10.06 -8.73 10.38
CA SER A 189 8.99 -9.60 10.87
C SER A 189 9.53 -10.76 11.71
N ALA A 190 10.72 -11.29 11.40
CA ALA A 190 11.35 -12.36 12.17
C ALA A 190 11.69 -11.95 13.61
N THR A 191 11.93 -10.66 13.88
CA THR A 191 12.16 -10.18 15.25
C THR A 191 10.99 -10.51 16.15
N TYR A 192 9.77 -10.17 15.74
CA TYR A 192 8.57 -10.44 16.50
C TYR A 192 8.22 -11.93 16.51
N ALA A 193 8.22 -12.59 15.36
CA ALA A 193 7.90 -14.02 15.25
C ALA A 193 8.78 -14.87 16.16
N LEU A 194 10.10 -14.74 16.07
CA LEU A 194 11.03 -15.52 16.86
C LEU A 194 10.95 -15.20 18.36
N TYR A 195 10.85 -13.91 18.72
CA TYR A 195 10.77 -13.54 20.12
C TYR A 195 9.51 -14.08 20.80
N ALA A 196 8.35 -13.85 20.17
CA ALA A 196 7.04 -14.24 20.69
C ALA A 196 6.85 -15.77 20.73
N VAL A 197 7.24 -16.48 19.67
CA VAL A 197 7.24 -17.95 19.65
C VAL A 197 8.23 -18.50 20.68
N GLY A 198 9.40 -17.87 20.84
CA GLY A 198 10.40 -18.24 21.83
C GLY A 198 9.88 -18.17 23.26
N GLU A 199 9.11 -17.12 23.57
CA GLU A 199 8.44 -16.98 24.87
C GLU A 199 7.36 -18.04 25.06
N MET A 200 6.43 -18.20 24.10
CA MET A 200 5.32 -19.16 24.19
C MET A 200 5.77 -20.62 24.30
N CYS A 201 6.86 -20.98 23.61
CA CYS A 201 7.34 -22.37 23.48
C CYS A 201 8.58 -22.66 24.33
N ASN A 202 9.01 -21.72 25.19
CA ASN A 202 10.21 -21.83 26.03
C ASN A 202 11.48 -22.13 25.22
N ARG A 203 11.74 -21.37 24.15
CA ARG A 203 12.89 -21.45 23.25
C ARG A 203 13.73 -20.17 23.36
N PRO A 204 14.65 -20.08 24.35
CA PRO A 204 15.51 -18.92 24.57
C PRO A 204 16.45 -18.64 23.38
N ASP A 205 16.82 -19.65 22.60
CA ASP A 205 17.58 -19.53 21.36
C ASP A 205 16.84 -18.68 20.30
N PHE A 206 15.52 -18.82 20.17
CA PHE A 206 14.70 -18.01 19.27
C PHE A 206 14.71 -16.54 19.73
N GLN A 207 14.56 -16.30 21.03
CA GLN A 207 14.59 -14.94 21.58
C GLN A 207 15.95 -14.28 21.39
N GLU A 208 17.04 -15.04 21.51
CA GLU A 208 18.41 -14.51 21.31
C GLU A 208 18.65 -14.13 19.83
N GLU A 209 18.25 -14.98 18.88
CA GLU A 209 18.33 -14.65 17.46
C GLU A 209 17.49 -13.41 17.12
N ALA A 210 16.29 -13.29 17.69
CA ALA A 210 15.44 -12.11 17.51
C ALA A 210 16.14 -10.82 17.97
N ARG A 211 16.82 -10.86 19.13
CA ARG A 211 17.61 -9.69 19.64
C ARG A 211 18.76 -9.34 18.72
N GLN A 212 19.45 -10.34 18.17
CA GLN A 212 20.55 -10.10 17.23
C GLN A 212 20.05 -9.48 15.93
N ILE A 213 18.97 -10.00 15.37
CA ILE A 213 18.33 -9.42 14.16
C ILE A 213 17.91 -7.97 14.44
N ALA A 214 17.26 -7.71 15.57
CA ALA A 214 16.81 -6.38 15.95
C ALA A 214 17.99 -5.39 16.12
N ALA A 215 19.10 -5.82 16.72
CA ALA A 215 20.31 -5.02 16.86
C ALA A 215 20.89 -4.64 15.47
N ASP A 216 20.87 -5.57 14.52
CA ASP A 216 21.34 -5.32 13.16
C ASP A 216 20.43 -4.36 12.40
N LEU A 217 19.12 -4.50 12.55
CA LEU A 217 18.12 -3.66 11.88
C LEU A 217 18.23 -2.19 12.27
N LYS A 218 18.76 -1.85 13.44
CA LYS A 218 19.01 -0.46 13.84
C LYS A 218 19.94 0.29 12.86
N ASN A 219 20.71 -0.43 12.05
CA ASN A 219 21.59 0.13 11.02
C ASN A 219 20.92 0.31 9.65
N PHE A 220 19.64 -0.06 9.51
CA PHE A 220 18.90 -0.01 8.26
C PHE A 220 17.90 1.15 8.18
N PHE A 221 18.17 2.24 8.89
CA PHE A 221 17.41 3.47 8.78
C PHE A 221 18.24 4.55 8.11
N THR A 222 17.60 5.35 7.26
CA THR A 222 18.27 6.44 6.57
C THR A 222 18.63 7.58 7.53
N GLU A 223 19.68 8.33 7.19
CA GLU A 223 20.33 9.27 8.08
C GLU A 223 19.51 10.53 8.37
N ASN A 224 18.86 11.11 7.34
CA ASN A 224 18.15 12.39 7.47
C ASN A 224 16.67 12.20 7.80
N ASP A 225 15.99 11.26 7.11
CA ASP A 225 14.54 11.13 7.14
C ASP A 225 14.07 9.89 7.91
N THR A 226 14.98 9.03 8.35
CA THR A 226 14.71 7.81 9.14
C THR A 226 13.80 6.80 8.42
N PHE A 227 13.88 6.70 7.09
CA PHE A 227 13.22 5.61 6.37
C PHE A 227 13.92 4.29 6.65
N LEU A 228 13.15 3.23 6.89
CA LEU A 228 13.71 1.88 6.87
C LEU A 228 14.03 1.52 5.41
N TYR A 229 15.29 1.09 5.15
CA TYR A 229 15.73 0.69 3.81
C TYR A 229 16.17 -0.76 3.77
N GLY A 230 16.35 -1.29 2.58
CA GLY A 230 16.78 -2.67 2.36
C GLY A 230 15.78 -3.49 1.55
N GLU A 231 14.84 -2.84 0.87
CA GLU A 231 13.93 -3.47 -0.07
C GLU A 231 14.55 -3.49 -1.46
N GLY A 232 15.41 -4.46 -1.70
CA GLY A 232 16.05 -4.66 -3.00
C GLY A 232 17.47 -5.18 -2.93
N PRO A 233 18.08 -5.44 -4.11
CA PRO A 233 19.39 -6.11 -4.17
C PRO A 233 20.58 -5.22 -3.77
N ASN A 234 20.52 -3.90 -3.92
CA ASN A 234 21.66 -3.00 -3.76
C ASN A 234 21.67 -2.31 -2.38
N ILE A 235 21.57 -3.10 -1.32
CA ILE A 235 21.37 -2.60 0.04
C ILE A 235 22.56 -1.78 0.58
N GLY A 236 23.75 -1.97 0.06
CA GLY A 236 24.98 -1.38 0.65
C GLY A 236 25.52 -0.14 -0.07
N SER A 237 24.91 0.31 -1.16
CA SER A 237 25.39 1.44 -1.95
C SER A 237 24.29 2.43 -2.26
N LYS A 238 24.56 3.71 -2.07
CA LYS A 238 23.69 4.79 -2.51
C LYS A 238 23.72 4.90 -4.03
N THR A 239 22.57 5.22 -4.60
CA THR A 239 22.42 5.53 -6.03
C THR A 239 23.07 6.87 -6.38
N LYS A 240 22.97 7.27 -7.64
CA LYS A 240 23.45 8.56 -8.11
C LYS A 240 22.83 9.74 -7.37
N ASN A 241 21.53 9.70 -7.07
CA ASN A 241 20.82 10.73 -6.32
C ASN A 241 20.95 10.56 -4.80
N GLY A 242 21.81 9.63 -4.35
CA GLY A 242 22.06 9.38 -2.93
C GLY A 242 21.02 8.52 -2.24
N CYS A 243 20.10 7.91 -2.99
CA CYS A 243 19.02 7.11 -2.45
C CYS A 243 19.47 5.70 -2.05
N LEU A 244 18.75 5.14 -1.07
CA LEU A 244 18.83 3.74 -0.67
C LEU A 244 17.49 3.05 -1.02
N PRO A 245 17.45 1.72 -1.17
CA PRO A 245 16.22 1.02 -1.55
C PRO A 245 15.18 1.05 -0.44
N VAL A 246 14.15 1.87 -0.60
CA VAL A 246 13.02 2.06 0.30
C VAL A 246 11.74 1.63 -0.40
N ASP A 247 10.93 0.80 0.28
CA ASP A 247 9.55 0.55 -0.10
C ASP A 247 8.60 1.01 1.01
N LEU A 248 7.81 2.02 0.72
CA LEU A 248 6.91 2.62 1.69
C LEU A 248 5.92 1.59 2.24
N LEU A 249 5.29 0.79 1.36
CA LEU A 249 4.20 -0.11 1.77
C LEU A 249 4.69 -1.29 2.58
N TYR A 250 5.77 -1.95 2.17
CA TYR A 250 6.34 -3.04 2.97
C TYR A 250 6.86 -2.55 4.32
N ASN A 251 7.32 -1.29 4.38
CA ASN A 251 7.69 -0.69 5.66
C ASN A 251 6.48 -0.52 6.57
N VAL A 252 5.42 0.17 6.10
CA VAL A 252 4.26 0.48 6.95
C VAL A 252 3.39 -0.72 7.26
N GLU A 253 3.33 -1.72 6.38
CA GLU A 253 2.39 -2.83 6.48
C GLU A 253 3.00 -4.15 7.00
N GLU A 254 4.32 -4.31 6.97
CA GLU A 254 4.98 -5.52 7.46
C GLU A 254 6.13 -5.20 8.43
N SER A 255 7.06 -4.32 8.04
CA SER A 255 8.30 -4.15 8.78
C SER A 255 8.12 -3.39 10.09
N LEU A 256 7.64 -2.14 10.01
CA LEU A 256 7.50 -1.27 11.19
C LEU A 256 6.49 -1.81 12.21
N PRO A 257 5.31 -2.35 11.83
CA PRO A 257 4.39 -2.96 12.79
C PRO A 257 5.02 -4.10 13.59
N ASN A 258 5.72 -5.02 12.92
CA ASN A 258 6.34 -6.16 13.59
C ASN A 258 7.53 -5.73 14.47
N MET A 259 8.27 -4.70 14.07
CA MET A 259 9.33 -4.13 14.92
C MET A 259 8.76 -3.41 16.15
N VAL A 260 7.60 -2.75 16.04
CA VAL A 260 6.88 -2.19 17.20
C VAL A 260 6.50 -3.31 18.18
N TYR A 261 5.86 -4.38 17.71
CA TYR A 261 5.47 -5.50 18.55
C TYR A 261 6.68 -6.15 19.23
N TYR A 262 7.74 -6.40 18.47
CA TYR A 262 8.97 -6.91 19.07
C TYR A 262 9.51 -5.97 20.15
N ALA A 263 9.65 -4.67 19.83
CA ALA A 263 10.23 -3.71 20.76
C ALA A 263 9.42 -3.57 22.06
N LEU A 264 8.09 -3.68 21.98
CA LEU A 264 7.22 -3.66 23.16
C LEU A 264 7.38 -4.92 24.02
N VAL A 265 7.35 -6.13 23.43
CA VAL A 265 7.46 -7.38 24.20
C VAL A 265 8.87 -7.63 24.71
N ALA A 266 9.90 -7.30 23.94
CA ALA A 266 11.31 -7.42 24.30
C ALA A 266 11.82 -6.26 25.19
N LYS A 267 11.03 -5.18 25.34
CA LYS A 267 11.37 -3.93 26.03
C LYS A 267 12.62 -3.25 25.45
N ASP A 268 12.80 -3.31 24.11
CA ASP A 268 13.87 -2.63 23.39
C ASP A 268 13.48 -1.17 23.10
N THR A 269 13.70 -0.32 24.09
CA THR A 269 13.33 1.11 24.04
C THR A 269 14.05 1.89 22.95
N ASP A 270 15.28 1.52 22.63
CA ASP A 270 16.09 2.19 21.61
C ASP A 270 15.54 1.90 20.21
N LEU A 271 15.19 0.63 19.94
CA LEU A 271 14.57 0.26 18.69
C LEU A 271 13.18 0.90 18.58
N LEU A 272 12.37 0.89 19.66
CA LEU A 272 11.07 1.51 19.67
C LEU A 272 11.13 2.99 19.30
N ALA A 273 12.06 3.74 19.90
CA ALA A 273 12.25 5.16 19.60
C ALA A 273 12.71 5.41 18.14
N LEU A 274 13.46 4.50 17.54
CA LEU A 274 13.88 4.58 16.15
C LEU A 274 12.73 4.29 15.20
N VAL A 275 11.96 3.23 15.47
CA VAL A 275 10.77 2.85 14.70
C VAL A 275 9.69 3.93 14.79
N ASP A 276 9.47 4.52 15.96
CA ASP A 276 8.53 5.61 16.16
C ASP A 276 8.83 6.81 15.24
N ARG A 277 10.08 7.27 15.20
CA ARG A 277 10.47 8.34 14.26
C ARG A 277 10.23 7.95 12.81
N SER A 278 10.52 6.70 12.46
CA SER A 278 10.28 6.18 11.12
C SER A 278 8.78 6.19 10.77
N MET A 279 7.92 5.75 11.68
CA MET A 279 6.46 5.75 11.50
C MET A 279 5.91 7.16 11.28
N VAL A 280 6.40 8.15 12.03
CA VAL A 280 6.04 9.57 11.83
C VAL A 280 6.43 10.03 10.43
N THR A 281 7.63 9.72 9.96
CA THR A 281 8.07 10.05 8.60
C THR A 281 7.20 9.38 7.53
N HIS A 282 6.92 8.09 7.68
CA HIS A 282 6.09 7.36 6.72
C HIS A 282 4.65 7.90 6.66
N LEU A 283 4.08 8.36 7.80
CA LEU A 283 2.73 8.93 7.81
C LEU A 283 2.58 10.20 6.95
N GLU A 284 3.66 10.91 6.68
CA GLU A 284 3.64 12.06 5.75
C GLU A 284 3.19 11.67 4.34
N PHE A 285 3.31 10.40 3.97
CA PHE A 285 2.89 9.87 2.67
C PHE A 285 1.46 9.36 2.64
N MET A 286 0.70 9.45 3.72
CA MET A 286 -0.73 9.14 3.68
C MET A 286 -1.51 10.31 3.10
N LEU A 287 -2.30 10.02 2.06
CA LEU A 287 -3.22 10.98 1.42
C LEU A 287 -4.42 11.28 2.33
N PRO A 288 -5.10 12.41 2.15
CA PRO A 288 -6.22 12.79 2.99
C PRO A 288 -7.41 11.82 3.01
N ASP A 289 -7.54 10.94 2.03
CA ASP A 289 -8.58 9.90 1.99
C ASP A 289 -8.16 8.55 2.60
N GLY A 290 -6.96 8.49 3.18
CA GLY A 290 -6.43 7.27 3.82
C GLY A 290 -5.64 6.35 2.90
N ALA A 291 -5.40 6.75 1.65
CA ALA A 291 -4.53 6.02 0.75
C ALA A 291 -3.04 6.23 1.10
N TRP A 292 -2.23 5.23 0.87
CA TRP A 292 -0.78 5.35 0.96
C TRP A 292 -0.19 5.75 -0.40
N ASP A 293 0.66 6.75 -0.43
CA ASP A 293 1.31 7.24 -1.64
C ASP A 293 2.66 6.55 -1.87
N ASN A 294 2.63 5.36 -2.46
CA ASN A 294 3.84 4.65 -2.89
C ASN A 294 4.10 4.80 -4.39
N SER A 295 3.79 5.96 -4.94
CA SER A 295 3.99 6.26 -6.37
C SER A 295 5.47 6.38 -6.77
N TRP A 296 6.39 6.27 -5.83
CA TRP A 296 7.84 6.48 -6.00
C TRP A 296 8.72 5.32 -5.52
N GLY A 297 8.24 4.44 -4.62
CA GLY A 297 9.06 3.41 -3.95
C GLY A 297 9.51 2.27 -4.85
N THR A 298 10.53 1.53 -4.41
CA THR A 298 11.20 0.47 -5.18
C THR A 298 10.27 -0.62 -5.70
N ARG A 299 9.19 -0.94 -4.96
CA ARG A 299 8.23 -2.01 -5.28
C ARG A 299 6.85 -1.48 -5.59
N SER A 300 6.76 -0.27 -6.19
CA SER A 300 5.48 0.32 -6.58
C SER A 300 4.64 -0.57 -7.50
N PHE A 301 5.24 -1.56 -8.18
CA PHE A 301 4.53 -2.57 -8.96
C PHE A 301 3.60 -3.49 -8.14
N LYS A 302 3.69 -3.47 -6.80
CA LYS A 302 2.76 -4.15 -5.88
C LYS A 302 1.79 -3.19 -5.20
N TRP A 303 1.90 -1.92 -5.49
CA TRP A 303 1.04 -0.91 -4.91
C TRP A 303 -0.40 -1.03 -5.41
N THR A 304 -1.33 -0.91 -4.50
CA THR A 304 -2.69 -0.53 -4.79
C THR A 304 -3.03 0.68 -3.93
N TYR A 305 -3.93 1.52 -4.39
CA TYR A 305 -4.17 2.83 -3.76
C TYR A 305 -4.47 2.76 -2.26
N TRP A 306 -5.16 1.72 -1.80
CA TRP A 306 -5.43 1.52 -0.38
C TRP A 306 -4.24 0.92 0.41
N GLY A 307 -3.22 0.34 -0.24
CA GLY A 307 -2.07 -0.28 0.44
C GLY A 307 -1.29 -1.24 -0.45
N GLY A 308 -0.62 -2.20 0.16
CA GLY A 308 0.16 -3.23 -0.52
C GLY A 308 -0.67 -4.49 -0.82
N ARG A 309 -0.53 -5.02 -2.02
CA ARG A 309 -1.32 -6.20 -2.46
C ARG A 309 -1.03 -7.47 -1.69
N THR A 310 0.17 -7.63 -1.21
CA THR A 310 0.67 -8.88 -0.62
C THR A 310 1.18 -8.70 0.79
N SER A 311 1.03 -7.51 1.35
CA SER A 311 1.37 -7.18 2.71
C SER A 311 0.16 -7.31 3.64
N ASP A 312 0.41 -7.27 4.93
CA ASP A 312 -0.57 -7.62 5.95
C ASP A 312 -1.44 -6.42 6.36
N GLY A 313 -0.92 -5.19 6.20
CA GLY A 313 -1.59 -3.96 6.62
C GLY A 313 -0.99 -3.34 7.89
N PHE A 314 -1.14 -2.03 8.02
CA PHE A 314 -0.40 -1.22 9.01
C PHE A 314 -1.10 -1.08 10.37
N MET A 315 -2.39 -1.42 10.46
CA MET A 315 -3.29 -0.97 11.52
C MET A 315 -2.79 -1.34 12.92
N GLY A 316 -2.34 -2.57 13.14
CA GLY A 316 -1.96 -3.05 14.47
C GLY A 316 -0.76 -2.32 15.07
N GLY A 317 0.33 -2.16 14.32
CA GLY A 317 1.53 -1.45 14.79
C GLY A 317 1.27 0.04 15.05
N TYR A 318 0.51 0.70 14.16
CA TYR A 318 0.13 2.11 14.37
C TYR A 318 -0.83 2.27 15.54
N TYR A 319 -1.77 1.35 15.72
CA TYR A 319 -2.65 1.37 16.87
C TYR A 319 -1.88 1.21 18.20
N ALA A 320 -0.88 0.34 18.26
CA ALA A 320 -0.04 0.14 19.43
C ALA A 320 0.69 1.42 19.87
N MET A 321 0.96 2.34 18.92
CA MET A 321 1.62 3.63 19.16
C MET A 321 0.63 4.80 19.26
N ALA A 322 -0.68 4.58 19.08
CA ALA A 322 -1.67 5.65 19.01
C ALA A 322 -1.91 6.41 20.32
N ALA A 323 -1.55 5.85 21.46
CA ALA A 323 -1.56 6.58 22.73
C ALA A 323 -0.57 7.76 22.75
N GLN A 324 0.54 7.65 22.01
CA GLN A 324 1.56 8.69 21.85
C GLN A 324 1.30 9.56 20.62
N HIS A 325 0.71 8.98 19.57
CA HIS A 325 0.39 9.60 18.28
C HIS A 325 -1.09 9.42 17.94
N PRO A 326 -2.00 10.21 18.53
CA PRO A 326 -3.45 10.06 18.29
C PRO A 326 -3.87 10.15 16.82
N GLU A 327 -3.09 10.81 15.97
CA GLU A 327 -3.30 10.88 14.51
C GLU A 327 -3.22 9.50 13.83
N TYR A 328 -2.61 8.50 14.45
CA TYR A 328 -2.60 7.13 13.93
C TYR A 328 -3.99 6.50 13.92
N LEU A 329 -4.86 6.85 14.87
CA LEU A 329 -6.26 6.40 14.82
C LEU A 329 -7.00 6.99 13.63
N GLU A 330 -6.74 8.26 13.29
CA GLU A 330 -7.33 8.87 12.08
C GLU A 330 -6.82 8.19 10.81
N ALA A 331 -5.53 7.86 10.76
CA ALA A 331 -4.93 7.12 9.66
C ALA A 331 -5.61 5.75 9.47
N ILE A 332 -5.78 5.00 10.56
CA ILE A 332 -6.47 3.70 10.53
C ILE A 332 -7.93 3.89 10.10
N HIS A 333 -8.65 4.84 10.68
CA HIS A 333 -10.05 5.11 10.35
C HIS A 333 -10.25 5.40 8.86
N ARG A 334 -9.48 6.34 8.30
CA ARG A 334 -9.61 6.69 6.88
C ARG A 334 -9.23 5.54 5.96
N ASN A 335 -8.22 4.77 6.31
CA ASN A 335 -7.85 3.62 5.51
C ASN A 335 -8.92 2.51 5.59
N VAL A 336 -9.52 2.25 6.75
CA VAL A 336 -10.65 1.33 6.88
C VAL A 336 -11.84 1.78 6.02
N GLN A 337 -12.14 3.10 5.97
CA GLN A 337 -13.17 3.63 5.07
C GLN A 337 -12.81 3.42 3.59
N LEU A 338 -11.53 3.54 3.23
CA LEU A 338 -11.05 3.31 1.88
C LEU A 338 -11.13 1.81 1.50
N LEU A 339 -10.73 0.91 2.40
CA LEU A 339 -10.88 -0.54 2.24
C LEU A 339 -12.36 -0.92 2.07
N LYS A 340 -13.25 -0.32 2.85
CA LYS A 340 -14.69 -0.51 2.71
C LYS A 340 -15.21 -0.06 1.34
N LYS A 341 -14.74 1.09 0.81
CA LYS A 341 -15.07 1.54 -0.55
C LYS A 341 -14.57 0.58 -1.64
N ALA A 342 -13.42 -0.07 -1.40
CA ALA A 342 -12.85 -1.06 -2.31
C ALA A 342 -13.44 -2.47 -2.11
N THR A 343 -14.30 -2.67 -1.11
CA THR A 343 -15.00 -3.93 -0.84
C THR A 343 -16.28 -4.01 -1.67
N SER A 344 -16.53 -5.16 -2.26
CA SER A 344 -17.81 -5.49 -2.92
C SER A 344 -18.07 -6.98 -2.77
N GLU A 345 -19.33 -7.36 -2.59
CA GLU A 345 -19.74 -8.76 -2.41
C GLU A 345 -18.95 -9.47 -1.29
N GLY A 346 -18.59 -8.71 -0.25
CA GLY A 346 -17.85 -9.20 0.93
C GLY A 346 -16.38 -9.52 0.70
N LEU A 347 -15.77 -9.10 -0.41
CA LEU A 347 -14.34 -9.27 -0.69
C LEU A 347 -13.67 -7.94 -1.04
N LEU A 348 -12.42 -7.78 -0.61
CA LEU A 348 -11.59 -6.63 -0.94
C LEU A 348 -11.02 -6.76 -2.36
N TYR A 349 -11.30 -5.78 -3.20
CA TYR A 349 -10.78 -5.71 -4.57
C TYR A 349 -9.38 -5.10 -4.61
N GLY A 350 -8.55 -5.52 -5.54
CA GLY A 350 -7.15 -5.11 -5.69
C GLY A 350 -6.91 -3.67 -6.17
N GLY A 351 -7.94 -2.82 -6.18
CA GLY A 351 -7.87 -1.42 -6.57
C GLY A 351 -9.25 -0.81 -6.75
N MET A 352 -9.32 0.53 -6.75
CA MET A 352 -10.57 1.29 -6.73
C MET A 352 -11.46 1.07 -7.97
N HIS A 353 -10.87 0.80 -9.15
CA HIS A 353 -11.61 0.58 -10.38
C HIS A 353 -11.63 -0.89 -10.86
N TYR A 354 -11.18 -1.83 -10.03
CA TYR A 354 -11.16 -3.27 -10.38
C TYR A 354 -12.56 -3.78 -10.72
N ARG A 355 -13.53 -3.53 -9.83
CA ARG A 355 -14.90 -4.00 -10.02
C ARG A 355 -15.52 -3.46 -11.30
N VAL A 356 -15.46 -2.15 -11.53
CA VAL A 356 -16.05 -1.50 -12.71
C VAL A 356 -15.33 -1.86 -14.01
N SER A 357 -14.09 -2.38 -13.90
CA SER A 357 -13.31 -2.91 -15.03
C SER A 357 -13.49 -4.43 -15.22
N GLY A 358 -14.35 -5.07 -14.42
CA GLY A 358 -14.65 -6.51 -14.55
C GLY A 358 -13.51 -7.43 -14.05
N ILE A 359 -12.63 -6.94 -13.20
CA ILE A 359 -11.52 -7.73 -12.64
C ILE A 359 -11.97 -8.34 -11.31
N PRO A 360 -11.94 -9.68 -11.15
CA PRO A 360 -12.38 -10.32 -9.93
C PRO A 360 -11.44 -10.05 -8.75
N PRO A 361 -11.94 -10.09 -7.49
CA PRO A 361 -11.11 -9.90 -6.31
C PRO A 361 -10.25 -11.12 -6.03
N CYS A 362 -9.03 -10.90 -5.59
CA CYS A 362 -8.24 -11.99 -5.04
C CYS A 362 -8.47 -12.13 -3.53
N ILE A 363 -8.69 -13.38 -3.09
CA ILE A 363 -8.99 -13.70 -1.69
C ILE A 363 -7.84 -13.29 -0.74
N HIS A 364 -6.61 -13.22 -1.25
CA HIS A 364 -5.44 -12.83 -0.46
C HIS A 364 -5.55 -11.39 0.06
N HIS A 365 -6.06 -10.45 -0.76
CA HIS A 365 -6.28 -9.08 -0.29
C HIS A 365 -7.17 -9.06 0.96
N THR A 366 -8.22 -9.87 0.94
CA THR A 366 -9.20 -9.95 2.02
C THR A 366 -8.59 -10.54 3.28
N PHE A 367 -7.96 -11.71 3.23
CA PHE A 367 -7.46 -12.34 4.46
C PHE A 367 -6.22 -11.63 5.04
N GLY A 368 -5.34 -11.07 4.20
CA GLY A 368 -4.20 -10.30 4.67
C GLY A 368 -4.64 -9.07 5.48
N HIS A 369 -5.59 -8.29 4.93
CA HIS A 369 -6.11 -7.12 5.62
C HIS A 369 -7.08 -7.45 6.78
N ALA A 370 -7.77 -8.60 6.73
CA ALA A 370 -8.52 -9.12 7.87
C ALA A 370 -7.60 -9.41 9.06
N LYS A 371 -6.41 -9.99 8.82
CA LYS A 371 -5.38 -10.17 9.85
C LYS A 371 -4.98 -8.83 10.48
N ALA A 372 -4.68 -7.80 9.66
CA ALA A 372 -4.28 -6.49 10.15
C ALA A 372 -5.37 -5.80 11.00
N ILE A 373 -6.64 -5.88 10.56
CA ILE A 373 -7.78 -5.39 11.34
C ILE A 373 -7.86 -6.14 12.66
N THR A 374 -7.70 -7.46 12.64
CA THR A 374 -7.77 -8.27 13.87
C THR A 374 -6.65 -7.91 14.83
N SER A 375 -5.41 -7.77 14.35
CA SER A 375 -4.26 -7.44 15.21
C SER A 375 -4.47 -6.15 16.00
N PHE A 376 -5.14 -5.12 15.46
CA PHE A 376 -5.43 -3.95 16.27
C PHE A 376 -6.68 -4.14 17.18
N LEU A 377 -7.66 -4.94 16.77
CA LEU A 377 -8.83 -5.22 17.59
C LEU A 377 -8.48 -6.03 18.86
N GLU A 378 -7.40 -6.80 18.84
CA GLU A 378 -6.87 -7.52 20.01
C GLU A 378 -6.23 -6.60 21.05
N LEU A 379 -5.74 -5.43 20.63
CA LEU A 379 -5.13 -4.48 21.56
C LEU A 379 -6.19 -3.81 22.43
N PRO A 380 -5.83 -3.41 23.68
CA PRO A 380 -6.78 -2.75 24.58
C PRO A 380 -7.36 -1.47 23.97
N PRO A 381 -8.65 -1.17 24.20
CA PRO A 381 -9.25 0.09 23.75
C PRO A 381 -8.54 1.31 24.33
N LEU A 382 -8.40 2.35 23.50
CA LEU A 382 -7.82 3.63 23.86
C LEU A 382 -8.92 4.63 24.23
N ASN A 383 -8.68 5.46 25.25
CA ASN A 383 -9.61 6.50 25.64
C ASN A 383 -9.34 7.79 24.84
N ILE A 384 -9.49 7.71 23.52
CA ILE A 384 -9.28 8.84 22.59
C ILE A 384 -10.62 9.22 21.98
N THR A 385 -11.05 10.45 22.25
CA THR A 385 -12.37 10.97 21.85
C THR A 385 -12.35 11.70 20.51
N SER A 386 -11.18 12.19 20.09
CA SER A 386 -10.99 12.87 18.80
C SER A 386 -9.58 12.62 18.30
N SER A 387 -9.42 12.66 16.99
CA SER A 387 -8.11 12.48 16.36
C SER A 387 -7.65 13.77 15.68
N PRO A 388 -6.36 14.13 15.76
CA PRO A 388 -5.77 15.22 15.03
C PRO A 388 -5.82 15.00 13.51
N LYS A 389 -5.70 16.10 12.76
CA LYS A 389 -5.57 16.04 11.30
C LYS A 389 -4.28 15.33 10.89
N LEU A 390 -4.38 14.54 9.83
CA LEU A 390 -3.22 13.93 9.18
C LEU A 390 -2.25 14.99 8.61
N PRO A 391 -0.97 14.66 8.42
CA PRO A 391 0.01 15.60 7.86
C PRO A 391 -0.45 16.24 6.55
N ARG A 392 -0.96 15.46 5.61
CA ARG A 392 -1.40 15.96 4.29
C ARG A 392 -2.78 16.62 4.29
N ASP A 393 -3.51 16.69 5.40
CA ASP A 393 -4.69 17.57 5.52
C ASP A 393 -4.29 19.04 5.57
N LYS A 394 -3.08 19.34 6.04
CA LYS A 394 -2.58 20.68 6.26
C LYS A 394 -2.01 21.26 4.96
N THR A 395 -2.24 22.55 4.73
CA THR A 395 -1.53 23.30 3.69
C THR A 395 -0.18 23.74 4.26
N TYR A 396 0.87 22.95 4.05
CA TYR A 396 2.22 23.20 4.56
C TYR A 396 3.18 23.77 3.51
N GLY A 397 2.73 23.88 2.26
CA GLY A 397 3.59 24.27 1.15
C GLY A 397 4.38 23.08 0.61
N ILE A 398 5.66 22.99 0.92
CA ILE A 398 6.55 21.95 0.42
C ILE A 398 7.33 21.28 1.55
N LYS A 399 7.57 19.98 1.44
CA LYS A 399 8.49 19.17 2.26
C LYS A 399 9.40 18.38 1.36
N TYR A 400 10.71 18.41 1.62
CA TYR A 400 11.71 17.64 0.90
C TYR A 400 12.27 16.52 1.76
N PHE A 401 12.20 15.31 1.27
CA PHE A 401 12.78 14.11 1.88
C PHE A 401 14.07 13.77 1.13
N LYS A 402 15.17 14.11 1.78
CA LYS A 402 16.50 14.06 1.16
C LYS A 402 16.95 12.64 0.82
N ASP A 403 16.67 11.69 1.71
CA ASP A 403 17.17 10.32 1.57
C ASP A 403 16.47 9.53 0.45
N ILE A 404 15.33 10.03 -0.03
CA ILE A 404 14.57 9.44 -1.15
C ILE A 404 14.40 10.44 -2.30
N HIS A 405 15.07 11.59 -2.26
CA HIS A 405 15.02 12.61 -3.30
C HIS A 405 13.60 12.93 -3.79
N THR A 406 12.67 13.13 -2.85
CA THR A 406 11.23 13.27 -3.12
C THR A 406 10.65 14.47 -2.37
N TRP A 407 9.76 15.20 -3.03
CA TRP A 407 9.05 16.35 -2.47
C TRP A 407 7.56 16.05 -2.35
N LEU A 408 6.99 16.41 -1.21
CA LEU A 408 5.55 16.47 -1.00
C LEU A 408 5.10 17.93 -1.08
N ILE A 409 4.10 18.20 -1.91
CA ILE A 409 3.51 19.52 -2.11
C ILE A 409 2.09 19.52 -1.56
N SER A 410 1.77 20.56 -0.75
CA SER A 410 0.44 20.81 -0.19
C SER A 410 0.08 22.28 -0.36
N GLN A 411 -0.62 22.61 -1.46
CA GLN A 411 -0.94 23.98 -1.85
C GLN A 411 -2.45 24.14 -2.08
N GLY A 412 -3.13 24.88 -1.19
CA GLY A 412 -4.59 24.98 -1.21
C GLY A 412 -5.26 23.59 -1.19
N PRO A 413 -6.16 23.28 -2.15
CA PRO A 413 -6.83 21.97 -2.24
C PRO A 413 -5.97 20.86 -2.86
N TRP A 414 -4.76 21.17 -3.36
CA TRP A 414 -3.90 20.26 -4.09
C TRP A 414 -2.90 19.56 -3.20
N ARG A 415 -2.69 18.27 -3.46
CA ARG A 415 -1.61 17.45 -2.89
C ARG A 415 -0.86 16.81 -4.04
N ALA A 416 0.45 16.94 -4.04
CA ALA A 416 1.26 16.33 -5.08
C ALA A 416 2.51 15.67 -4.47
N THR A 417 3.06 14.70 -5.20
CA THR A 417 4.37 14.09 -4.95
C THR A 417 5.19 14.24 -6.20
N PHE A 418 6.35 14.82 -6.04
CA PHE A 418 7.33 14.98 -7.09
C PHE A 418 8.58 14.20 -6.71
N THR A 419 9.08 13.35 -7.59
CA THR A 419 10.16 12.42 -7.24
C THR A 419 11.29 12.38 -8.25
N GLY A 420 12.51 12.36 -7.75
CA GLY A 420 13.74 11.97 -8.43
C GLY A 420 14.37 10.72 -7.82
N TYR A 421 13.58 9.91 -7.10
CA TYR A 421 14.04 8.66 -6.49
C TYR A 421 14.49 7.67 -7.56
N ASP A 422 15.72 7.14 -7.43
CA ASP A 422 16.39 6.36 -8.46
C ASP A 422 16.89 4.98 -8.00
N ALA A 423 16.42 4.50 -6.83
CA ALA A 423 16.78 3.17 -6.36
C ALA A 423 15.83 2.11 -6.93
N GLU A 424 16.31 1.37 -7.92
CA GLU A 424 15.53 0.31 -8.57
C GLU A 424 15.47 -0.99 -7.74
N TYR A 425 14.38 -1.73 -7.91
CA TYR A 425 14.27 -3.10 -7.45
C TYR A 425 15.06 -4.05 -8.38
N LYS A 426 14.69 -5.32 -8.44
CA LYS A 426 15.36 -6.33 -9.28
C LYS A 426 15.16 -6.12 -10.79
N ILE A 427 14.15 -5.35 -11.17
CA ILE A 427 13.72 -5.13 -12.55
C ILE A 427 13.67 -3.62 -12.80
N LYS A 428 14.16 -3.20 -13.96
CA LYS A 428 14.15 -1.80 -14.38
C LYS A 428 12.73 -1.30 -14.69
N GLY A 429 12.52 0.00 -14.52
CA GLY A 429 11.26 0.66 -14.86
C GLY A 429 10.09 0.30 -13.95
N THR A 430 10.36 -0.18 -12.72
CA THR A 430 9.32 -0.52 -11.74
C THR A 430 8.69 0.70 -11.08
N HIS A 431 9.34 1.85 -11.18
CA HIS A 431 8.85 3.17 -10.74
C HIS A 431 9.47 4.29 -11.59
N PRO A 432 8.90 5.51 -11.62
CA PRO A 432 9.46 6.64 -12.35
C PRO A 432 10.69 7.21 -11.64
N MET A 433 11.74 7.59 -12.40
CA MET A 433 13.01 8.06 -11.84
C MET A 433 13.39 9.49 -12.27
N GLY A 434 13.09 9.87 -13.49
CA GLY A 434 13.62 11.07 -14.17
C GLY A 434 12.95 12.39 -13.79
N GLY A 435 12.70 12.68 -12.53
CA GLY A 435 12.02 13.90 -12.10
C GLY A 435 10.54 13.92 -12.52
N ALA A 436 9.72 13.14 -11.85
CA ALA A 436 8.34 12.89 -12.22
C ALA A 436 7.32 13.46 -11.24
N LEU A 437 6.22 14.01 -11.76
CA LEU A 437 4.98 14.21 -11.01
C LEU A 437 4.35 12.82 -10.80
N SER A 438 4.64 12.18 -9.68
CA SER A 438 4.24 10.79 -9.43
C SER A 438 2.84 10.67 -8.83
N MET A 439 2.40 11.68 -8.05
CA MET A 439 1.06 11.76 -7.48
C MET A 439 0.49 13.16 -7.66
N LEU A 440 -0.76 13.23 -8.08
CA LEU A 440 -1.58 14.44 -8.01
C LEU A 440 -2.95 14.09 -7.46
N TRP A 441 -3.34 14.78 -6.41
CA TRP A 441 -4.59 14.58 -5.70
C TRP A 441 -5.25 15.93 -5.36
N HIS A 442 -6.57 15.99 -5.39
CA HIS A 442 -7.33 17.19 -5.06
C HIS A 442 -8.42 16.87 -4.04
N THR A 443 -8.69 17.78 -3.11
CA THR A 443 -9.63 17.56 -1.98
C THR A 443 -11.05 17.15 -2.40
N GLN A 444 -11.49 17.54 -3.59
CA GLN A 444 -12.83 17.20 -4.11
C GLN A 444 -12.78 16.18 -5.26
N ALA A 445 -11.73 16.20 -6.08
CA ALA A 445 -11.59 15.27 -7.20
C ALA A 445 -10.99 13.92 -6.81
N GLY A 446 -10.35 13.81 -5.65
CA GLY A 446 -9.53 12.65 -5.29
C GLY A 446 -8.27 12.53 -6.17
N PRO A 447 -7.80 11.31 -6.47
CA PRO A 447 -6.60 11.08 -7.26
C PRO A 447 -6.81 11.47 -8.73
N ILE A 448 -5.83 12.22 -9.29
CA ILE A 448 -5.81 12.67 -10.67
C ILE A 448 -4.70 11.94 -11.44
N PHE A 449 -3.50 11.85 -10.86
CA PHE A 449 -2.41 11.01 -11.33
C PHE A 449 -1.95 10.12 -10.19
N ALA A 450 -1.56 8.89 -10.50
CA ALA A 450 -0.97 7.95 -9.57
C ALA A 450 0.02 7.07 -10.35
N ALA A 451 1.28 7.44 -10.26
CA ALA A 451 2.36 6.79 -10.97
C ALA A 451 2.60 5.37 -10.45
N THR A 452 3.09 4.54 -11.35
CA THR A 452 3.61 3.21 -11.03
C THR A 452 4.79 2.91 -11.96
N MET A 453 4.80 1.73 -12.54
CA MET A 453 5.78 1.36 -13.56
C MET A 453 5.74 2.33 -14.75
N ASN A 454 6.87 2.53 -15.37
CA ASN A 454 6.97 3.29 -16.64
C ASN A 454 6.11 2.67 -17.73
N GLN A 455 6.09 1.33 -17.76
CA GLN A 455 5.20 0.52 -18.56
C GLN A 455 4.76 -0.69 -17.73
N TYR A 456 3.47 -1.04 -17.74
CA TYR A 456 2.98 -2.18 -17.00
C TYR A 456 3.63 -3.48 -17.47
N GLN A 457 4.15 -4.24 -16.51
CA GLN A 457 4.67 -5.60 -16.71
C GLN A 457 4.13 -6.51 -15.61
N LEU A 458 3.80 -7.75 -15.96
CA LEU A 458 3.46 -8.78 -14.99
C LEU A 458 4.75 -9.33 -14.37
N ILE A 459 5.15 -8.79 -13.20
CA ILE A 459 6.41 -9.14 -12.55
C ILE A 459 6.26 -10.39 -11.68
N GLU A 460 5.19 -10.47 -10.90
CA GLU A 460 4.94 -11.56 -9.97
C GLU A 460 3.51 -12.10 -10.14
N ALA A 461 3.33 -13.03 -11.08
CA ALA A 461 2.02 -13.63 -11.36
C ALA A 461 1.34 -14.25 -10.13
N PRO A 462 2.03 -14.94 -9.20
CA PRO A 462 1.42 -15.47 -8.00
C PRO A 462 0.91 -14.41 -7.03
N ASN A 463 1.41 -13.19 -7.15
CA ASN A 463 1.10 -12.06 -6.27
C ASN A 463 0.07 -11.11 -6.89
N MET A 464 -0.82 -11.64 -7.74
CA MET A 464 -2.11 -11.02 -8.08
C MET A 464 -2.07 -9.76 -8.94
N GLN A 465 -1.09 -9.69 -9.79
CA GLN A 465 -1.09 -8.74 -10.89
C GLN A 465 -1.75 -9.37 -12.13
N SER A 466 -2.77 -10.25 -11.94
CA SER A 466 -3.36 -10.94 -13.08
C SER A 466 -3.93 -9.95 -14.09
N ASN A 467 -3.30 -9.90 -15.25
CA ASN A 467 -3.83 -9.34 -16.46
C ASN A 467 -3.37 -10.22 -17.62
N SER A 468 -4.28 -10.59 -18.49
CA SER A 468 -4.00 -11.33 -19.71
C SER A 468 -3.15 -10.52 -20.72
N ARG A 469 -2.96 -9.22 -20.50
CA ARG A 469 -2.21 -8.33 -21.38
C ARG A 469 -0.81 -8.10 -20.86
N GLN A 470 0.17 -8.33 -21.72
CA GLN A 470 1.58 -8.14 -21.38
C GLN A 470 2.04 -6.68 -21.41
N TYR A 471 1.31 -5.80 -22.13
CA TYR A 471 1.68 -4.40 -22.30
C TYR A 471 0.47 -3.50 -22.08
N ILE A 472 0.49 -2.75 -20.99
CA ILE A 472 -0.45 -1.67 -20.73
C ILE A 472 0.36 -0.41 -20.51
N MET A 473 -0.13 0.70 -21.05
CA MET A 473 0.47 2.02 -20.85
C MET A 473 0.60 2.32 -19.35
N GLY A 474 1.75 2.81 -18.92
CA GLY A 474 1.99 3.20 -17.53
C GLY A 474 1.17 4.43 -17.14
N GLY A 475 0.76 4.47 -15.86
CA GLY A 475 -0.06 5.54 -15.28
C GLY A 475 0.71 6.81 -14.88
N THR A 476 1.93 7.03 -15.37
CA THR A 476 2.80 8.16 -15.01
C THR A 476 2.79 9.24 -16.07
N PRO A 477 2.57 10.53 -15.73
CA PRO A 477 2.81 11.66 -16.63
C PRO A 477 4.25 11.68 -17.12
N ARG A 478 4.46 11.77 -18.43
CA ARG A 478 5.79 11.66 -19.03
C ARG A 478 5.87 12.20 -20.44
N ILE A 479 7.08 12.49 -20.90
CA ILE A 479 7.36 12.78 -22.30
C ILE A 479 7.85 11.50 -22.95
N GLU A 480 7.25 11.14 -24.07
CA GLU A 480 7.57 9.93 -24.84
C GLU A 480 7.94 10.26 -26.29
N LEU A 481 8.90 9.52 -26.78
CA LEU A 481 9.21 9.39 -28.20
C LEU A 481 9.24 7.90 -28.57
N MET A 482 8.42 7.51 -29.54
CA MET A 482 8.46 6.16 -30.11
C MET A 482 9.27 6.16 -31.39
N GLN A 483 10.35 5.36 -31.46
CA GLN A 483 11.17 5.23 -32.67
C GLN A 483 11.56 3.77 -32.88
N ASN A 484 11.23 3.22 -34.05
CA ASN A 484 11.57 1.85 -34.43
C ASN A 484 11.15 0.79 -33.40
N GLY A 485 9.99 0.97 -32.76
CA GLY A 485 9.47 0.07 -31.72
C GLY A 485 10.11 0.25 -30.33
N THR A 486 11.06 1.17 -30.17
CA THR A 486 11.67 1.52 -28.88
C THR A 486 11.00 2.78 -28.33
N VAL A 487 10.65 2.74 -27.03
CA VAL A 487 10.15 3.89 -26.28
C VAL A 487 11.33 4.59 -25.62
N TYR A 488 11.43 5.88 -25.81
CA TYR A 488 12.35 6.77 -25.13
C TYR A 488 11.55 7.72 -24.25
N SER A 489 11.92 7.84 -22.98
CA SER A 489 11.15 8.61 -22.00
C SER A 489 12.08 9.38 -21.06
N ASN A 490 11.60 10.51 -20.58
CA ASN A 490 12.26 11.24 -19.48
C ASN A 490 12.21 10.47 -18.15
N LEU A 491 11.26 9.55 -17.95
CA LEU A 491 11.13 8.76 -16.71
C LEU A 491 12.32 7.85 -16.46
N ASP A 492 12.99 7.41 -17.53
CA ASP A 492 14.13 6.49 -17.44
C ASP A 492 15.47 7.23 -17.28
N ASP A 493 15.49 8.58 -17.42
CA ASP A 493 16.73 9.35 -17.35
C ASP A 493 17.28 9.47 -15.93
N LEU A 494 18.42 8.84 -15.69
CA LEU A 494 19.18 8.94 -14.44
C LEU A 494 20.07 10.21 -14.38
N ASN A 495 20.18 10.98 -15.47
CA ASN A 495 20.98 12.20 -15.55
C ASN A 495 20.16 13.49 -15.43
N THR A 496 19.04 13.39 -14.74
CA THR A 496 18.12 14.50 -14.52
C THR A 496 18.68 15.50 -13.52
N ASP A 497 18.48 16.79 -13.79
CA ASP A 497 18.70 17.89 -12.85
C ASP A 497 17.34 18.47 -12.44
N ILE A 498 17.09 18.53 -11.14
CA ILE A 498 15.81 18.98 -10.56
C ILE A 498 16.07 20.21 -9.70
N ILE A 499 15.49 21.33 -10.10
CA ILE A 499 15.56 22.60 -9.38
C ILE A 499 14.17 22.90 -8.82
N CYS A 500 14.09 23.20 -7.53
CA CYS A 500 12.85 23.58 -6.86
C CYS A 500 12.95 25.04 -6.37
N ASP A 501 12.13 25.91 -6.93
CA ASP A 501 12.07 27.33 -6.58
C ASP A 501 10.75 27.68 -5.89
N THR A 502 10.82 28.62 -4.94
CA THR A 502 9.65 29.24 -4.35
C THR A 502 9.23 30.41 -5.22
N GLU A 503 8.01 30.37 -5.74
CA GLU A 503 7.37 31.46 -6.48
C GLU A 503 6.50 32.34 -5.57
N LYS A 504 6.06 33.49 -6.07
CA LYS A 504 5.19 34.41 -5.30
C LYS A 504 3.92 33.74 -4.77
N ASP A 505 3.31 32.87 -5.59
CA ASP A 505 2.00 32.27 -5.29
C ASP A 505 2.07 30.72 -5.25
N GLY A 506 3.28 30.14 -5.13
CA GLY A 506 3.44 28.69 -5.13
C GLY A 506 4.87 28.19 -5.27
N TYR A 507 5.05 27.09 -5.99
CA TYR A 507 6.35 26.43 -6.16
C TYR A 507 6.53 26.01 -7.61
N ARG A 508 7.75 26.13 -8.12
CA ARG A 508 8.12 25.64 -9.45
C ARG A 508 9.21 24.58 -9.34
N PHE A 509 9.02 23.51 -10.08
CA PHE A 509 10.04 22.49 -10.34
C PHE A 509 10.46 22.63 -11.79
N THR A 510 11.74 22.90 -12.02
CA THR A 510 12.36 22.85 -13.34
C THR A 510 13.16 21.56 -13.47
N VAL A 511 12.82 20.73 -14.43
CA VAL A 511 13.45 19.44 -14.69
C VAL A 511 14.19 19.52 -16.02
N ASN A 512 15.53 19.46 -15.98
CA ASN A 512 16.36 19.29 -17.14
C ASN A 512 16.67 17.79 -17.32
N THR A 513 16.23 17.22 -18.43
CA THR A 513 16.24 15.77 -18.66
C THR A 513 16.48 15.44 -20.14
N HIS A 514 16.65 14.16 -20.44
CA HIS A 514 16.80 13.65 -21.80
C HIS A 514 15.80 12.53 -22.08
N LEU A 515 15.51 12.31 -23.35
CA LEU A 515 14.78 11.11 -23.78
C LEU A 515 15.75 9.95 -23.93
N VAL A 516 15.63 8.96 -23.07
CA VAL A 516 16.43 7.73 -23.08
C VAL A 516 15.55 6.49 -23.05
N ASP A 517 16.07 5.37 -23.52
CA ASP A 517 15.42 4.08 -23.30
C ASP A 517 15.70 3.56 -21.87
N ILE A 518 15.07 2.48 -21.48
CA ILE A 518 15.27 1.84 -20.18
C ILE A 518 16.72 1.40 -19.89
N ASN A 519 17.58 1.36 -20.91
CA ASN A 519 19.01 1.07 -20.81
C ASN A 519 19.89 2.32 -20.86
N GLN A 520 19.30 3.51 -20.68
CA GLN A 520 20.00 4.80 -20.71
C GLN A 520 20.58 5.17 -22.08
N LYS A 521 20.04 4.63 -23.17
CA LYS A 521 20.50 4.92 -24.53
C LYS A 521 19.66 6.02 -25.15
N ALA A 522 20.32 6.99 -25.75
CA ALA A 522 19.68 8.02 -26.56
C ALA A 522 19.09 7.44 -27.86
N PRO A 523 18.09 8.10 -28.48
CA PRO A 523 17.60 7.79 -29.82
C PRO A 523 18.70 7.83 -30.88
N SER A 524 18.44 7.23 -32.05
CA SER A 524 19.44 7.09 -33.13
C SER A 524 19.96 8.43 -33.68
N GLN A 525 19.18 9.52 -33.57
CA GLN A 525 19.57 10.88 -33.96
C GLN A 525 20.46 11.61 -32.93
N GLY A 526 20.78 10.99 -31.79
CA GLY A 526 21.56 11.57 -30.70
C GLY A 526 20.70 12.00 -29.50
N GLU A 527 21.33 12.68 -28.56
CA GLU A 527 20.68 13.18 -27.34
C GLU A 527 19.57 14.18 -27.66
N ILE A 528 18.45 14.04 -26.96
CA ILE A 528 17.31 14.94 -27.05
C ILE A 528 17.08 15.54 -25.66
N PRO A 529 17.67 16.71 -25.34
CA PRO A 529 17.44 17.41 -24.09
C PRO A 529 16.07 18.05 -24.08
N ILE A 530 15.40 18.00 -22.93
CA ILE A 530 14.08 18.57 -22.68
C ILE A 530 14.10 19.29 -21.33
N THR A 531 13.44 20.43 -21.27
CA THR A 531 13.14 21.11 -19.99
C THR A 531 11.66 21.06 -19.73
N VAL A 532 11.27 20.65 -18.52
CA VAL A 532 9.88 20.60 -18.07
C VAL A 532 9.75 21.43 -16.80
N ASP A 533 8.88 22.44 -16.84
CA ASP A 533 8.49 23.19 -15.65
C ASP A 533 7.13 22.73 -15.14
N TYR A 534 7.04 22.49 -13.83
CA TYR A 534 5.80 22.22 -13.11
C TYR A 534 5.59 23.35 -12.10
N THR A 535 4.54 24.16 -12.28
CA THR A 535 4.22 25.25 -11.36
C THR A 535 2.96 24.93 -10.58
N TYR A 536 3.07 24.87 -9.26
CA TYR A 536 1.99 24.56 -8.33
C TYR A 536 1.49 25.83 -7.67
N THR A 537 0.20 26.10 -7.81
CA THR A 537 -0.49 27.22 -7.16
C THR A 537 -1.75 26.73 -6.42
N GLN A 538 -2.44 27.61 -5.70
CA GLN A 538 -3.73 27.27 -5.09
C GLN A 538 -4.82 27.02 -6.12
N GLN A 539 -4.72 27.61 -7.31
CA GLN A 539 -5.69 27.49 -8.39
C GLN A 539 -5.52 26.20 -9.21
N GLY A 540 -4.29 25.67 -9.29
CA GLY A 540 -4.00 24.50 -10.10
C GLY A 540 -2.52 24.31 -10.39
N ILE A 541 -2.26 23.47 -11.37
CA ILE A 541 -0.90 23.12 -11.81
C ILE A 541 -0.73 23.56 -13.26
N GLU A 542 0.39 24.22 -13.56
CA GLU A 542 0.82 24.50 -14.93
C GLU A 542 1.99 23.58 -15.28
N ILE A 543 1.96 23.03 -16.49
CA ILE A 543 3.06 22.22 -17.06
C ILE A 543 3.51 22.91 -18.34
N ASN A 544 4.79 23.27 -18.38
CA ASN A 544 5.43 23.84 -19.57
C ASN A 544 6.57 22.92 -20.03
N VAL A 545 6.57 22.53 -21.30
CA VAL A 545 7.63 21.71 -21.90
C VAL A 545 8.30 22.52 -22.98
N GLU A 546 9.62 22.70 -22.86
CA GLU A 546 10.44 23.36 -23.86
C GLU A 546 11.33 22.37 -24.61
N ASN A 547 11.71 22.71 -25.83
CA ASN A 547 12.55 21.89 -26.69
C ASN A 547 11.99 20.50 -27.02
N CYS A 548 10.64 20.34 -26.97
CA CYS A 548 10.00 19.08 -27.28
C CYS A 548 10.27 18.68 -28.73
N HIS A 549 10.82 17.50 -28.95
CA HIS A 549 11.07 16.97 -30.29
C HIS A 549 9.74 16.82 -31.06
N ASP A 550 9.74 17.06 -32.38
CA ASP A 550 8.52 17.08 -33.20
C ASP A 550 7.69 15.78 -33.13
N ALA A 551 8.36 14.64 -32.96
CA ALA A 551 7.71 13.33 -32.82
C ALA A 551 7.48 12.90 -31.38
N ALA A 552 7.89 13.72 -30.39
CA ALA A 552 7.63 13.47 -28.98
C ALA A 552 6.31 14.12 -28.55
N TYR A 553 5.71 13.60 -27.50
CA TYR A 553 4.47 14.13 -26.93
C TYR A 553 4.51 14.01 -25.38
N LEU A 554 3.74 14.85 -24.72
CA LEU A 554 3.50 14.68 -23.30
C LEU A 554 2.30 13.74 -23.12
N MET A 555 2.52 12.62 -22.45
CA MET A 555 1.49 11.67 -22.05
C MET A 555 0.96 12.04 -20.67
N LEU A 556 -0.35 12.26 -20.55
CA LEU A 556 -1.06 12.48 -19.29
C LEU A 556 -2.12 11.40 -19.09
N PRO A 557 -1.84 10.36 -18.30
CA PRO A 557 -2.82 9.32 -17.97
C PRO A 557 -3.71 9.79 -16.80
N VAL A 558 -4.81 10.47 -17.14
CA VAL A 558 -5.70 11.08 -16.14
C VAL A 558 -6.65 10.04 -15.58
N ILE A 559 -6.61 9.81 -14.27
CA ILE A 559 -7.50 8.87 -13.59
C ILE A 559 -8.95 9.27 -13.84
N SER A 560 -9.75 8.32 -14.35
CA SER A 560 -11.17 8.51 -14.60
C SER A 560 -11.92 7.19 -14.49
N SER A 561 -12.92 7.16 -13.60
CA SER A 561 -13.84 6.02 -13.50
C SER A 561 -14.63 5.85 -14.82
N PRO A 562 -14.96 4.62 -15.24
CA PRO A 562 -15.88 4.38 -16.36
C PRO A 562 -17.24 5.07 -16.24
N THR A 563 -17.63 5.47 -15.03
CA THR A 563 -18.90 6.18 -14.77
C THR A 563 -18.80 7.70 -14.91
N GLU A 564 -17.60 8.26 -15.08
CA GLU A 564 -17.39 9.71 -15.22
C GLU A 564 -17.53 10.16 -16.67
N GLU A 565 -18.18 11.31 -16.90
CA GLU A 565 -18.27 11.92 -18.23
C GLU A 565 -16.95 12.57 -18.63
N VAL A 566 -16.47 12.27 -19.84
CA VAL A 566 -15.22 12.78 -20.42
C VAL A 566 -15.49 13.47 -21.74
N LYS A 567 -15.07 14.72 -21.86
CA LYS A 567 -15.09 15.50 -23.11
C LYS A 567 -13.68 15.90 -23.47
N VAL A 568 -13.28 15.70 -24.72
CA VAL A 568 -11.96 16.05 -25.21
C VAL A 568 -12.08 16.80 -26.53
N THR A 569 -11.48 17.98 -26.56
CA THR A 569 -11.26 18.81 -27.75
C THR A 569 -9.75 19.03 -27.92
N PRO A 570 -9.27 19.56 -29.05
CA PRO A 570 -7.85 19.87 -29.22
C PRO A 570 -7.29 20.85 -28.18
N GLN A 571 -8.11 21.69 -27.53
CA GLN A 571 -7.70 22.71 -26.58
C GLN A 571 -8.03 22.40 -25.14
N GLU A 572 -8.97 21.48 -24.90
CA GLU A 572 -9.41 21.17 -23.53
C GLU A 572 -9.87 19.73 -23.39
N ALA A 573 -9.43 19.07 -22.32
CA ALA A 573 -10.06 17.86 -21.83
C ALA A 573 -10.73 18.15 -20.49
N SER A 574 -11.98 17.72 -20.33
CA SER A 574 -12.76 17.87 -19.09
C SER A 574 -13.31 16.56 -18.61
N ILE A 575 -13.26 16.33 -17.29
CA ILE A 575 -13.75 15.13 -16.62
C ILE A 575 -14.63 15.56 -15.44
N ASN A 576 -15.87 15.09 -15.42
CA ASN A 576 -16.79 15.32 -14.31
C ASN A 576 -16.45 14.36 -13.17
N LYS A 577 -15.99 14.91 -12.03
CA LYS A 577 -15.57 14.15 -10.83
C LYS A 577 -16.64 14.07 -9.74
N GLY A 578 -17.90 14.39 -10.08
CA GLY A 578 -18.98 14.39 -9.12
C GLY A 578 -19.02 15.61 -8.18
N GLY A 579 -17.89 16.05 -7.67
CA GLY A 579 -17.76 17.28 -6.86
C GLY A 579 -17.44 18.54 -7.66
N GLY A 580 -17.21 18.40 -8.97
CA GLY A 580 -16.82 19.47 -9.89
C GLY A 580 -16.19 18.94 -11.16
N THR A 581 -15.64 19.81 -11.97
CA THR A 581 -15.02 19.47 -13.25
C THR A 581 -13.49 19.66 -13.20
N LEU A 582 -12.77 18.59 -13.46
CA LEU A 582 -11.34 18.65 -13.75
C LEU A 582 -11.14 19.08 -15.20
N SER A 583 -10.48 20.21 -15.43
CA SER A 583 -10.17 20.75 -16.76
C SER A 583 -8.66 20.75 -17.00
N ILE A 584 -8.25 20.21 -18.14
CA ILE A 584 -6.89 20.26 -18.66
C ILE A 584 -6.92 21.13 -19.91
N ILE A 585 -6.42 22.36 -19.81
CA ILE A 585 -6.47 23.37 -20.86
C ILE A 585 -5.12 23.48 -21.53
N CYS A 586 -5.06 23.23 -22.83
CA CYS A 586 -3.85 23.34 -23.65
C CYS A 586 -3.79 24.69 -24.35
N THR A 587 -2.81 25.50 -23.99
CA THR A 587 -2.60 26.83 -24.60
C THR A 587 -1.44 26.86 -25.60
N ALA A 588 -0.55 25.87 -25.56
CA ALA A 588 0.44 25.59 -26.60
C ALA A 588 0.51 24.08 -26.84
N GLY A 589 0.25 23.65 -28.05
CA GLY A 589 0.07 22.25 -28.43
C GLY A 589 -1.39 21.93 -28.76
N HIS A 590 -1.71 20.65 -28.89
CA HIS A 590 -3.08 20.17 -29.00
C HIS A 590 -3.25 18.83 -28.29
N ILE A 591 -4.44 18.59 -27.78
CA ILE A 591 -4.82 17.39 -27.03
C ILE A 591 -5.47 16.38 -27.97
N GLU A 592 -5.05 15.13 -27.90
CA GLU A 592 -5.74 13.98 -28.45
C GLU A 592 -5.83 12.84 -27.43
N VAL A 593 -6.73 11.89 -27.64
CA VAL A 593 -6.78 10.66 -26.83
C VAL A 593 -5.95 9.60 -27.54
N ALA A 594 -4.98 9.00 -26.83
CA ALA A 594 -4.23 7.87 -27.36
C ALA A 594 -5.20 6.69 -27.66
N PRO A 595 -4.82 5.75 -28.53
CA PRO A 595 -5.61 4.55 -28.77
C PRO A 595 -5.98 3.83 -27.48
N THR A 596 -7.26 3.50 -27.31
CA THR A 596 -7.81 2.84 -26.12
C THR A 596 -8.62 1.61 -26.54
N ASP A 597 -8.85 0.73 -25.58
CA ASP A 597 -9.61 -0.49 -25.82
C ASP A 597 -11.12 -0.23 -25.81
N LYS A 598 -11.58 0.57 -24.84
CA LYS A 598 -13.00 0.84 -24.61
C LYS A 598 -13.22 2.19 -23.92
N ASP A 599 -14.24 2.90 -24.33
CA ASP A 599 -14.74 4.12 -23.69
C ASP A 599 -13.65 5.19 -23.42
N ARG A 600 -12.68 5.32 -24.33
CA ARG A 600 -11.53 6.24 -24.23
C ARG A 600 -10.65 6.01 -22.99
N ARG A 601 -10.70 4.80 -22.39
CA ARG A 601 -9.97 4.48 -21.16
C ARG A 601 -9.11 3.25 -21.31
N ILE A 602 -8.07 3.22 -20.49
CA ILE A 602 -7.20 2.07 -20.27
C ILE A 602 -7.27 1.73 -18.78
N PHE A 603 -7.46 0.47 -18.44
CA PHE A 603 -7.36 0.00 -17.07
C PHE A 603 -5.92 -0.45 -16.79
N ASN A 604 -5.32 0.10 -15.73
CA ASN A 604 -4.03 -0.37 -15.23
C ASN A 604 -4.22 -1.09 -13.88
N PRO A 605 -3.80 -2.37 -13.77
CA PRO A 605 -3.96 -3.12 -12.54
C PRO A 605 -3.18 -2.55 -11.34
N VAL A 606 -2.17 -1.71 -11.57
CA VAL A 606 -1.34 -1.08 -10.55
C VAL A 606 -1.33 0.44 -10.79
N PRO A 607 -1.84 1.27 -9.90
CA PRO A 607 -2.43 0.97 -8.60
C PRO A 607 -3.93 0.60 -8.61
N GLY A 608 -4.49 0.19 -9.73
CA GLY A 608 -5.87 -0.28 -9.82
C GLY A 608 -6.86 0.79 -10.25
N PHE A 609 -6.48 1.62 -11.24
CA PHE A 609 -7.32 2.66 -11.83
C PHE A 609 -7.51 2.49 -13.32
N SER A 610 -8.64 2.97 -13.81
CA SER A 610 -8.82 3.33 -15.21
C SER A 610 -8.39 4.77 -15.41
N PHE A 611 -7.82 5.09 -16.55
CA PHE A 611 -7.40 6.44 -16.91
C PHE A 611 -7.68 6.76 -18.38
N VAL A 612 -7.86 8.05 -18.67
CA VAL A 612 -7.94 8.60 -20.02
C VAL A 612 -6.51 8.99 -20.44
N PRO A 613 -5.92 8.32 -21.45
CA PRO A 613 -4.56 8.60 -21.87
C PRO A 613 -4.54 9.79 -22.83
N LEU A 614 -4.34 11.00 -22.30
CA LEU A 614 -4.23 12.20 -23.14
C LEU A 614 -2.81 12.35 -23.68
N ARG A 615 -2.69 12.49 -24.99
CA ARG A 615 -1.46 12.93 -25.64
C ARG A 615 -1.54 14.41 -25.92
N ILE A 616 -0.51 15.14 -25.55
CA ILE A 616 -0.39 16.54 -25.89
C ILE A 616 0.80 16.66 -26.85
N ILE A 617 0.47 17.03 -28.08
CA ILE A 617 1.40 17.12 -29.20
C ILE A 617 1.85 18.57 -29.36
N PRO A 618 3.16 18.85 -29.48
CA PRO A 618 3.65 20.21 -29.65
C PRO A 618 3.20 20.82 -31.00
N ASN A 619 2.92 22.12 -31.01
CA ASN A 619 2.67 22.86 -32.26
C ASN A 619 3.99 23.24 -32.93
N ASN A 620 4.17 22.87 -34.21
CA ASN A 620 5.26 23.35 -35.02
C ASN A 620 5.10 24.85 -35.35
N PRO A 621 6.14 25.69 -35.37
CA PRO A 621 7.58 25.40 -35.20
C PRO A 621 8.12 25.61 -33.76
N LYS A 622 7.27 25.97 -32.79
CA LYS A 622 7.74 26.43 -31.46
C LYS A 622 8.22 25.30 -30.56
N LYS A 623 7.93 24.05 -30.87
CA LYS A 623 8.32 22.87 -30.08
C LYS A 623 8.02 23.00 -28.57
N LYS A 624 6.90 23.66 -28.23
CA LYS A 624 6.47 23.91 -26.86
C LYS A 624 5.12 23.26 -26.57
N ILE A 625 4.96 22.82 -25.34
CA ILE A 625 3.68 22.41 -24.77
C ILE A 625 3.44 23.28 -23.55
N HIS A 626 2.22 23.83 -23.41
CA HIS A 626 1.81 24.51 -22.20
C HIS A 626 0.39 24.12 -21.81
N LEU A 627 0.23 23.66 -20.58
CA LEU A 627 -1.04 23.17 -20.01
C LEU A 627 -1.34 23.86 -18.69
N LYS A 628 -2.65 23.93 -18.40
CA LYS A 628 -3.19 24.25 -17.07
C LYS A 628 -4.12 23.11 -16.62
N ILE A 629 -3.91 22.61 -15.42
CA ILE A 629 -4.78 21.63 -14.76
C ILE A 629 -5.52 22.36 -13.64
N LEU A 630 -6.83 22.45 -13.77
CA LEU A 630 -7.71 23.20 -12.88
C LEU A 630 -8.85 22.31 -12.40
N PHE A 631 -9.40 22.63 -11.22
CA PHE A 631 -10.64 22.04 -10.74
C PHE A 631 -11.66 23.14 -10.44
N ARG A 632 -12.89 23.00 -10.96
CA ARG A 632 -13.95 24.03 -10.89
C ARG A 632 -15.28 23.43 -10.46
#